data_7efb016e9c75589bc54a45b35ac91dfe
#
_entry.id   7efb016e9c75589bc54a45b35ac91dfe
#
_cell.length_a   1.000
_cell.length_b   1.000
_cell.length_c   1.000
_cell.angle_alpha   90.00
_cell.angle_beta   90.00
_cell.angle_gamma   90.00
#
_symmetry.space_group_name_H-M   'P 1'
#
loop_
_entity.id
_entity.type
_entity.pdbx_description
1 polymer ?
#
loop_
_entity_poly.entity_id
_entity_poly.type
_entity_poly.pdbx_seq_one_letter_code
_entity_poly.pdbx_strand_id
1 'polypeptide(L)'
;MKSNYDKCLKTILHHEGGYVNHPKDPGGETNLGVTKRVYQEHGGTKDMKDLLVEDVAPIYKKGYWDRMKGDDLPDGLDLCVFDFGVNAGPSRAAKFLQSMIGTTVDGGIGPNTLAKVEEYVRETGEHESVKNYQEMRQKYYERLPTFATFGKGWTRRVEETTKLALDII
;
A
#
# COMPACT_ATOMS: atom_id res chain seq x y z
N MET A 1 0.24 11.89 4.48
CA MET A 1 0.81 12.85 5.46
C MET A 1 1.43 12.10 6.63
N LYS A 2 2.43 12.70 7.23
CA LYS A 2 3.19 12.10 8.33
C LYS A 2 2.31 11.56 9.47
N SER A 3 1.27 12.28 9.84
CA SER A 3 0.35 11.89 10.91
C SER A 3 -0.55 10.71 10.58
N ASN A 4 -0.57 10.23 9.34
CA ASN A 4 -1.51 9.20 8.90
C ASN A 4 -0.94 7.78 8.92
N TYR A 5 0.37 7.61 9.15
CA TYR A 5 0.98 6.29 9.04
C TYR A 5 0.29 5.23 9.90
N ASP A 6 0.03 5.53 11.17
CA ASP A 6 -0.58 4.55 12.07
C ASP A 6 -1.99 4.16 11.63
N LYS A 7 -2.79 5.12 11.16
CA LYS A 7 -4.12 4.85 10.61
C LYS A 7 -4.05 4.00 9.35
N CYS A 8 -3.15 4.35 8.45
CA CYS A 8 -2.95 3.64 7.20
C CYS A 8 -2.48 2.20 7.47
N LEU A 9 -1.57 2.02 8.41
CA LEU A 9 -1.09 0.70 8.79
C LEU A 9 -2.22 -0.19 9.32
N LYS A 10 -3.11 0.35 10.14
CA LYS A 10 -4.27 -0.40 10.64
C LYS A 10 -5.12 -0.92 9.48
N THR A 11 -5.33 -0.11 8.47
CA THR A 11 -6.07 -0.51 7.26
C THR A 11 -5.36 -1.64 6.52
N ILE A 12 -4.05 -1.53 6.35
CA ILE A 12 -3.24 -2.57 5.71
C ILE A 12 -3.37 -3.89 6.47
N LEU A 13 -3.20 -3.86 7.78
CA LEU A 13 -3.21 -5.06 8.61
C LEU A 13 -4.59 -5.73 8.66
N HIS A 14 -5.66 -4.95 8.51
CA HIS A 14 -7.01 -5.49 8.38
C HIS A 14 -7.13 -6.41 7.16
N HIS A 15 -6.45 -6.08 6.07
CA HIS A 15 -6.47 -6.88 4.84
C HIS A 15 -5.46 -8.03 4.85
N GLU A 16 -4.34 -7.91 5.57
CA GLU A 16 -3.25 -8.88 5.53
C GLU A 16 -3.47 -10.13 6.40
N GLY A 17 -4.35 -10.07 7.37
CA GLY A 17 -4.71 -11.22 8.18
C GLY A 17 -3.72 -11.60 9.28
N GLY A 18 -4.00 -12.76 9.92
CA GLY A 18 -3.26 -13.23 11.07
C GLY A 18 -2.16 -14.25 10.76
N TYR A 19 -1.89 -15.11 11.74
CA TYR A 19 -0.87 -16.14 11.63
C TYR A 19 -1.29 -17.25 10.68
N VAL A 20 -0.39 -17.61 9.76
CA VAL A 20 -0.57 -18.72 8.83
C VAL A 20 0.75 -19.50 8.72
N ASN A 21 0.65 -20.81 8.74
CA ASN A 21 1.78 -21.69 8.48
C ASN A 21 1.34 -22.80 7.53
N HIS A 22 1.61 -22.59 6.24
CA HIS A 22 1.31 -23.56 5.20
C HIS A 22 2.51 -24.47 4.97
N PRO A 23 2.40 -25.79 5.26
CA PRO A 23 3.53 -26.73 5.09
C PRO A 23 4.07 -26.80 3.66
N LYS A 24 3.25 -26.48 2.68
CA LYS A 24 3.61 -26.50 1.26
C LYS A 24 4.03 -25.15 0.70
N ASP A 25 3.94 -24.09 1.51
CA ASP A 25 4.34 -22.75 1.11
C ASP A 25 5.82 -22.57 1.38
N PRO A 26 6.65 -22.28 0.35
CA PRO A 26 8.08 -22.04 0.56
C PRO A 26 8.37 -20.83 1.45
N GLY A 27 7.39 -19.94 1.63
CA GLY A 27 7.51 -18.82 2.58
C GLY A 27 7.38 -19.21 4.04
N GLY A 28 6.80 -20.38 4.34
CA GLY A 28 6.62 -20.87 5.70
C GLY A 28 5.65 -20.04 6.54
N GLU A 29 6.05 -19.76 7.79
CA GLU A 29 5.23 -18.97 8.71
C GLU A 29 5.10 -17.51 8.29
N THR A 30 3.88 -17.00 8.36
CA THR A 30 3.58 -15.56 8.18
C THR A 30 2.69 -15.09 9.31
N ASN A 31 2.81 -13.83 9.69
CA ASN A 31 1.87 -13.20 10.60
C ASN A 31 1.80 -11.71 10.29
N LEU A 32 0.59 -11.17 10.33
CA LEU A 32 0.35 -9.75 9.99
C LEU A 32 0.95 -9.36 8.63
N GLY A 33 0.92 -10.31 7.69
CA GLY A 33 1.44 -10.10 6.33
C GLY A 33 2.95 -10.15 6.19
N VAL A 34 3.68 -10.47 7.26
CA VAL A 34 5.15 -10.52 7.26
C VAL A 34 5.61 -11.97 7.37
N THR A 35 6.54 -12.37 6.47
CA THR A 35 7.15 -13.70 6.53
C THR A 35 8.20 -13.76 7.63
N LYS A 36 8.44 -14.96 8.15
CA LYS A 36 9.49 -15.19 9.15
C LYS A 36 10.86 -14.68 8.68
N ARG A 37 11.18 -14.93 7.42
CA ARG A 37 12.43 -14.46 6.81
C ARG A 37 12.59 -12.94 6.92
N VAL A 38 11.57 -12.20 6.48
CA VAL A 38 11.59 -10.73 6.52
C VAL A 38 11.67 -10.22 7.95
N TYR A 39 10.90 -10.83 8.85
CA TYR A 39 10.95 -10.47 10.27
C TYR A 39 12.35 -10.66 10.86
N GLN A 40 12.99 -11.78 10.58
CA GLN A 40 14.35 -12.06 11.05
C GLN A 40 15.39 -11.13 10.41
N GLU A 41 15.24 -10.79 9.13
CA GLU A 41 16.10 -9.83 8.45
C GLU A 41 16.08 -8.45 9.12
N HIS A 42 14.95 -8.10 9.75
CA HIS A 42 14.80 -6.86 10.53
C HIS A 42 15.18 -7.01 12.01
N GLY A 43 15.86 -8.10 12.36
CA GLY A 43 16.34 -8.34 13.73
C GLY A 43 15.31 -8.94 14.67
N GLY A 44 14.22 -9.47 14.16
CA GLY A 44 13.16 -10.07 14.98
C GLY A 44 13.57 -11.39 15.62
N THR A 45 13.17 -11.61 16.87
CA THR A 45 13.53 -12.80 17.66
C THR A 45 12.35 -13.51 18.31
N LYS A 46 11.14 -12.94 18.22
CA LYS A 46 9.92 -13.55 18.76
C LYS A 46 9.45 -14.73 17.89
N ASP A 47 8.65 -15.61 18.47
CA ASP A 47 7.91 -16.59 17.68
C ASP A 47 6.91 -15.86 16.80
N MET A 48 6.75 -16.32 15.55
CA MET A 48 5.86 -15.69 14.60
C MET A 48 4.41 -15.58 15.06
N LYS A 49 3.96 -16.54 15.88
CA LYS A 49 2.61 -16.52 16.46
C LYS A 49 2.36 -15.34 17.39
N ASP A 50 3.42 -14.80 17.99
CA ASP A 50 3.36 -13.79 19.04
C ASP A 50 3.57 -12.37 18.51
N LEU A 51 3.69 -12.18 17.19
CA LEU A 51 3.89 -10.86 16.60
C LEU A 51 2.72 -9.92 16.90
N LEU A 52 3.07 -8.72 17.33
CA LEU A 52 2.14 -7.62 17.55
C LEU A 52 2.32 -6.57 16.45
N VAL A 53 1.35 -5.66 16.34
CA VAL A 53 1.43 -4.54 15.38
C VAL A 53 2.74 -3.77 15.54
N GLU A 54 3.18 -3.52 16.77
CA GLU A 54 4.44 -2.82 17.06
C GLU A 54 5.68 -3.51 16.50
N ASP A 55 5.62 -4.83 16.33
CA ASP A 55 6.74 -5.61 15.78
C ASP A 55 6.84 -5.46 14.26
N VAL A 56 5.73 -5.27 13.56
CA VAL A 56 5.69 -5.17 12.11
C VAL A 56 5.64 -3.73 11.60
N ALA A 57 5.25 -2.78 12.44
CA ALA A 57 5.14 -1.37 12.04
C ALA A 57 6.44 -0.81 11.45
N PRO A 58 7.63 -1.04 12.04
CA PRO A 58 8.88 -0.57 11.46
C PRO A 58 9.20 -1.21 10.11
N ILE A 59 8.78 -2.46 9.91
CA ILE A 59 8.99 -3.21 8.66
C ILE A 59 8.19 -2.57 7.53
N TYR A 60 6.90 -2.33 7.75
CA TYR A 60 6.03 -1.68 6.77
C TYR A 60 6.46 -0.23 6.50
N LYS A 61 6.92 0.46 7.54
CA LYS A 61 7.40 1.83 7.38
C LYS A 61 8.63 1.88 6.46
N LYS A 62 9.66 1.13 6.78
CA LYS A 62 10.91 1.13 6.03
C LYS A 62 10.76 0.54 4.63
N GLY A 63 10.02 -0.55 4.50
CA GLY A 63 9.91 -1.30 3.24
C GLY A 63 8.91 -0.72 2.25
N TYR A 64 7.93 0.04 2.72
CA TYR A 64 6.82 0.52 1.87
C TYR A 64 6.55 2.01 2.04
N TRP A 65 6.15 2.44 3.23
CA TRP A 65 5.72 3.83 3.46
C TRP A 65 6.81 4.84 3.13
N ASP A 66 8.02 4.65 3.65
CA ASP A 66 9.12 5.57 3.42
C ASP A 66 9.60 5.55 1.97
N ARG A 67 9.59 4.37 1.34
CA ARG A 67 9.97 4.24 -0.07
C ARG A 67 9.05 5.01 -1.00
N MET A 68 7.77 5.10 -0.66
CA MET A 68 6.77 5.81 -1.44
C MET A 68 6.55 7.25 -0.96
N LYS A 69 7.38 7.72 -0.02
CA LYS A 69 7.27 9.06 0.55
C LYS A 69 5.88 9.33 1.14
N GLY A 70 5.35 8.35 1.88
CA GLY A 70 4.02 8.45 2.46
C GLY A 70 3.82 9.68 3.34
N ASP A 71 4.84 10.08 4.09
CA ASP A 71 4.78 11.29 4.93
C ASP A 71 4.54 12.57 4.10
N ASP A 72 4.96 12.57 2.84
CA ASP A 72 4.92 13.74 1.95
C ASP A 72 3.75 13.70 0.97
N LEU A 73 3.03 12.58 0.89
CA LEU A 73 1.87 12.47 0.01
C LEU A 73 0.64 13.12 0.66
N PRO A 74 -0.27 13.69 -0.15
CA PRO A 74 -1.51 14.26 0.37
C PRO A 74 -2.37 13.23 1.08
N ASP A 75 -3.21 13.72 2.02
CA ASP A 75 -4.16 12.88 2.72
C ASP A 75 -5.07 12.13 1.74
N GLY A 76 -5.29 10.86 2.00
CA GLY A 76 -6.07 9.98 1.15
C GLY A 76 -5.22 9.28 0.10
N LEU A 77 -4.44 10.00 -0.69
CA LEU A 77 -3.50 9.38 -1.64
C LEU A 77 -2.43 8.57 -0.91
N ASP A 78 -1.96 9.03 0.23
CA ASP A 78 -1.00 8.30 1.05
C ASP A 78 -1.47 6.88 1.36
N LEU A 79 -2.72 6.71 1.80
CA LEU A 79 -3.29 5.40 2.06
C LEU A 79 -3.41 4.56 0.79
N CYS A 80 -3.89 5.13 -0.31
CA CYS A 80 -4.08 4.39 -1.56
C CYS A 80 -2.77 3.89 -2.14
N VAL A 81 -1.75 4.74 -2.18
CA VAL A 81 -0.43 4.38 -2.69
C VAL A 81 0.22 3.34 -1.78
N PHE A 82 0.13 3.51 -0.48
CA PHE A 82 0.66 2.57 0.50
C PHE A 82 -0.01 1.18 0.36
N ASP A 83 -1.33 1.14 0.34
CA ASP A 83 -2.06 -0.12 0.22
C ASP A 83 -1.75 -0.85 -1.09
N PHE A 84 -1.72 -0.14 -2.20
CA PHE A 84 -1.34 -0.73 -3.48
C PHE A 84 0.12 -1.20 -3.47
N GLY A 85 1.01 -0.43 -2.86
CA GLY A 85 2.41 -0.79 -2.71
C GLY A 85 2.62 -2.06 -1.91
N VAL A 86 1.89 -2.24 -0.83
CA VAL A 86 1.93 -3.49 -0.04
C VAL A 86 1.37 -4.66 -0.85
N ASN A 87 0.27 -4.46 -1.54
CA ASN A 87 -0.41 -5.52 -2.28
C ASN A 87 0.32 -5.94 -3.56
N ALA A 88 0.85 -4.97 -4.33
CA ALA A 88 1.36 -5.22 -5.68
C ALA A 88 2.80 -4.74 -5.91
N GLY A 89 3.44 -4.20 -4.88
CA GLY A 89 4.82 -3.71 -4.93
C GLY A 89 4.93 -2.20 -4.97
N PRO A 90 5.90 -1.63 -4.24
CA PRO A 90 6.08 -0.17 -4.16
C PRO A 90 6.40 0.49 -5.50
N SER A 91 7.21 -0.16 -6.32
CA SER A 91 7.58 0.38 -7.65
C SER A 91 6.35 0.53 -8.54
N ARG A 92 5.47 -0.48 -8.56
CA ARG A 92 4.24 -0.43 -9.36
C ARG A 92 3.31 0.66 -8.87
N ALA A 93 3.11 0.77 -7.55
CA ALA A 93 2.26 1.80 -6.96
C ALA A 93 2.77 3.20 -7.32
N ALA A 94 4.09 3.41 -7.27
CA ALA A 94 4.73 4.66 -7.64
C ALA A 94 4.58 4.97 -9.13
N LYS A 95 4.75 3.98 -9.98
CA LYS A 95 4.61 4.16 -11.44
C LYS A 95 3.18 4.55 -11.83
N PHE A 96 2.18 3.97 -11.18
CA PHE A 96 0.79 4.32 -11.42
C PHE A 96 0.50 5.76 -11.00
N LEU A 97 1.04 6.18 -9.86
CA LEU A 97 0.94 7.57 -9.42
C LEU A 97 1.57 8.51 -10.44
N GLN A 98 2.77 8.22 -10.88
CA GLN A 98 3.49 9.04 -11.86
C GLN A 98 2.77 9.11 -13.19
N SER A 99 2.20 8.01 -13.65
CA SER A 99 1.38 7.97 -14.87
C SER A 99 0.14 8.85 -14.74
N MET A 100 -0.55 8.77 -13.60
CA MET A 100 -1.75 9.58 -13.34
C MET A 100 -1.47 11.08 -13.42
N ILE A 101 -0.38 11.51 -12.82
CA ILE A 101 -0.03 12.94 -12.72
C ILE A 101 0.75 13.46 -13.93
N GLY A 102 1.14 12.59 -14.87
CA GLY A 102 1.82 13.00 -16.10
C GLY A 102 3.28 13.36 -15.94
N THR A 103 3.99 12.73 -15.02
CA THR A 103 5.43 12.89 -14.85
C THR A 103 6.20 11.66 -15.32
N THR A 104 7.53 11.71 -15.30
CA THR A 104 8.38 10.58 -15.67
C THR A 104 8.05 9.35 -14.86
N VAL A 105 7.78 8.22 -15.55
CA VAL A 105 7.36 6.96 -14.91
C VAL A 105 8.61 6.10 -14.70
N ASP A 106 9.26 6.26 -13.56
CA ASP A 106 10.48 5.54 -13.20
C ASP A 106 10.38 4.72 -11.91
N GLY A 107 9.27 4.86 -11.18
CA GLY A 107 9.04 4.11 -9.94
C GLY A 107 9.69 4.71 -8.69
N GLY A 108 10.36 5.84 -8.83
CA GLY A 108 10.99 6.54 -7.71
C GLY A 108 10.27 7.85 -7.40
N ILE A 109 9.69 7.97 -6.21
CA ILE A 109 9.03 9.20 -5.79
C ILE A 109 10.06 10.13 -5.17
N GLY A 110 10.46 11.13 -5.92
CA GLY A 110 11.38 12.17 -5.47
C GLY A 110 10.72 13.54 -5.46
N PRO A 111 11.51 14.62 -5.26
CA PRO A 111 10.96 15.98 -5.18
C PRO A 111 10.14 16.40 -6.41
N ASN A 112 10.56 16.01 -7.60
CA ASN A 112 9.84 16.34 -8.83
C ASN A 112 8.48 15.67 -8.89
N THR A 113 8.41 14.39 -8.54
CA THR A 113 7.14 13.66 -8.47
C THR A 113 6.22 14.29 -7.44
N LEU A 114 6.73 14.60 -6.24
CA LEU A 114 5.93 15.21 -5.17
C LEU A 114 5.39 16.58 -5.56
N ALA A 115 6.18 17.40 -6.24
CA ALA A 115 5.72 18.70 -6.75
C ALA A 115 4.58 18.54 -7.75
N LYS A 116 4.67 17.56 -8.63
CA LYS A 116 3.62 17.26 -9.60
C LYS A 116 2.37 16.69 -8.95
N VAL A 117 2.51 15.90 -7.88
CA VAL A 117 1.37 15.42 -7.10
C VAL A 117 0.60 16.60 -6.50
N GLU A 118 1.30 17.55 -5.89
CA GLU A 118 0.66 18.73 -5.31
C GLU A 118 -0.10 19.55 -6.37
N GLU A 119 0.52 19.76 -7.52
CA GLU A 119 -0.11 20.44 -8.65
C GLU A 119 -1.37 19.71 -9.12
N TYR A 120 -1.27 18.41 -9.32
CA TYR A 120 -2.39 17.58 -9.75
C TYR A 120 -3.56 17.63 -8.77
N VAL A 121 -3.29 17.49 -7.47
CA VAL A 121 -4.32 17.51 -6.43
C VAL A 121 -4.97 18.90 -6.34
N ARG A 122 -4.18 19.97 -6.48
CA ARG A 122 -4.69 21.33 -6.47
C ARG A 122 -5.64 21.58 -7.64
N GLU A 123 -5.32 21.07 -8.83
CA GLU A 123 -6.13 21.25 -10.05
C GLU A 123 -7.34 20.31 -10.10
N THR A 124 -7.19 19.07 -9.65
CA THR A 124 -8.21 18.02 -9.78
C THR A 124 -9.10 17.92 -8.53
N GLY A 125 -8.58 18.26 -7.37
CA GLY A 125 -9.24 18.07 -6.08
C GLY A 125 -8.79 16.79 -5.38
N GLU A 126 -8.84 16.81 -4.04
CA GLU A 126 -8.36 15.70 -3.21
C GLU A 126 -9.19 14.43 -3.40
N HIS A 127 -10.52 14.56 -3.36
CA HIS A 127 -11.43 13.42 -3.52
C HIS A 127 -11.30 12.80 -4.90
N GLU A 128 -11.30 13.62 -5.93
CA GLU A 128 -11.22 13.14 -7.32
C GLU A 128 -9.87 12.49 -7.61
N SER A 129 -8.79 13.01 -7.02
CA SER A 129 -7.45 12.42 -7.16
C SER A 129 -7.40 11.00 -6.59
N VAL A 130 -8.01 10.78 -5.41
CA VAL A 130 -8.13 9.45 -4.81
C VAL A 130 -8.93 8.52 -5.73
N LYS A 131 -10.07 8.97 -6.22
CA LYS A 131 -10.92 8.16 -7.10
C LYS A 131 -10.20 7.79 -8.39
N ASN A 132 -9.49 8.73 -9.00
CA ASN A 132 -8.75 8.49 -10.24
C ASN A 132 -7.63 7.45 -10.03
N TYR A 133 -6.89 7.55 -8.94
CA TYR A 133 -5.85 6.57 -8.61
C TYR A 133 -6.43 5.18 -8.40
N GLN A 134 -7.49 5.08 -7.63
CA GLN A 134 -8.14 3.79 -7.34
C GLN A 134 -8.80 3.17 -8.56
N GLU A 135 -9.31 3.98 -9.49
CA GLU A 135 -9.83 3.50 -10.77
C GLU A 135 -8.72 2.87 -11.61
N MET A 136 -7.54 3.49 -11.69
CA MET A 136 -6.39 2.93 -12.40
C MET A 136 -5.96 1.61 -11.77
N ARG A 137 -5.93 1.54 -10.45
CA ARG A 137 -5.62 0.33 -9.71
C ARG A 137 -6.61 -0.79 -10.01
N GLN A 138 -7.91 -0.49 -9.98
CA GLN A 138 -8.96 -1.46 -10.28
C GLN A 138 -8.83 -2.02 -11.71
N LYS A 139 -8.60 -1.15 -12.68
CA LYS A 139 -8.41 -1.58 -14.07
C LYS A 139 -7.19 -2.48 -14.23
N TYR A 140 -6.13 -2.23 -13.46
CA TYR A 140 -4.96 -3.11 -13.43
C TYR A 140 -5.34 -4.52 -13.01
N TYR A 141 -6.10 -4.68 -11.92
CA TYR A 141 -6.54 -5.99 -11.46
C TYR A 141 -7.42 -6.70 -12.48
N GLU A 142 -8.35 -5.96 -13.12
CA GLU A 142 -9.26 -6.52 -14.11
C GLU A 142 -8.56 -7.11 -15.33
N ARG A 143 -7.35 -6.64 -15.63
CA ARG A 143 -6.53 -7.16 -16.74
C ARG A 143 -5.71 -8.39 -16.37
N LEU A 144 -5.61 -8.73 -15.10
CA LEU A 144 -4.82 -9.88 -14.67
C LEU A 144 -5.56 -11.18 -15.01
N PRO A 145 -4.82 -12.24 -15.50
CA PRO A 145 -5.44 -13.54 -15.79
C PRO A 145 -6.13 -14.18 -14.59
N THR A 146 -5.67 -13.84 -13.37
CA THR A 146 -6.19 -14.37 -12.11
C THR A 146 -7.39 -13.59 -11.58
N PHE A 147 -7.85 -12.55 -12.27
CA PHE A 147 -9.01 -11.76 -11.83
C PHE A 147 -10.26 -12.62 -11.66
N ALA A 148 -10.49 -13.60 -12.51
CA ALA A 148 -11.64 -14.50 -12.39
C ALA A 148 -11.66 -15.23 -11.04
N THR A 149 -10.48 -15.53 -10.47
CA THR A 149 -10.36 -16.24 -9.19
C THR A 149 -10.37 -15.29 -7.98
N PHE A 150 -9.63 -14.19 -8.07
CA PHE A 150 -9.37 -13.30 -6.92
C PHE A 150 -10.04 -11.93 -7.02
N GLY A 151 -10.73 -11.65 -8.12
CA GLY A 151 -11.24 -10.31 -8.43
C GLY A 151 -12.24 -9.78 -7.42
N LYS A 152 -13.08 -10.64 -6.83
CA LYS A 152 -14.04 -10.19 -5.80
C LYS A 152 -13.34 -9.64 -4.56
N GLY A 153 -12.29 -10.33 -4.10
CA GLY A 153 -11.50 -9.90 -2.96
C GLY A 153 -10.72 -8.62 -3.25
N TRP A 154 -10.10 -8.54 -4.42
CA TRP A 154 -9.38 -7.34 -4.84
C TRP A 154 -10.29 -6.13 -4.99
N THR A 155 -11.45 -6.30 -5.59
CA THR A 155 -12.45 -5.23 -5.76
C THR A 155 -12.95 -4.74 -4.41
N ARG A 156 -13.23 -5.65 -3.47
CA ARG A 156 -13.62 -5.30 -2.11
C ARG A 156 -12.54 -4.47 -1.42
N ARG A 157 -11.28 -4.90 -1.54
CA ARG A 157 -10.14 -4.17 -0.95
C ARG A 157 -10.02 -2.76 -1.51
N VAL A 158 -10.15 -2.61 -2.83
CA VAL A 158 -10.13 -1.29 -3.47
C VAL A 158 -11.27 -0.41 -2.96
N GLU A 159 -12.49 -0.93 -2.90
CA GLU A 159 -13.65 -0.18 -2.44
C GLU A 159 -13.52 0.26 -0.97
N GLU A 160 -13.10 -0.64 -0.08
CA GLU A 160 -12.90 -0.34 1.34
C GLU A 160 -11.78 0.68 1.53
N THR A 161 -10.66 0.52 0.83
CA THR A 161 -9.53 1.44 0.91
C THR A 161 -9.92 2.82 0.39
N THR A 162 -10.68 2.89 -0.70
CA THR A 162 -11.17 4.15 -1.27
C THR A 162 -12.03 4.89 -0.27
N LYS A 163 -12.97 4.19 0.36
CA LYS A 163 -13.86 4.78 1.37
C LYS A 163 -13.06 5.36 2.53
N LEU A 164 -12.11 4.60 3.06
CA LEU A 164 -11.28 5.04 4.17
C LEU A 164 -10.37 6.21 3.78
N ALA A 165 -9.85 6.20 2.56
CA ALA A 165 -9.03 7.29 2.03
C ALA A 165 -9.83 8.59 1.92
N LEU A 166 -11.06 8.51 1.45
CA LEU A 166 -11.94 9.67 1.37
C LEU A 166 -12.31 10.21 2.76
N ASP A 167 -12.40 9.34 3.75
CA ASP A 167 -12.69 9.74 5.14
C ASP A 167 -11.50 10.45 5.81
N ILE A 168 -10.28 10.25 5.34
CA ILE A 168 -9.08 10.91 5.85
C ILE A 168 -8.98 12.37 5.38
N ILE A 169 -9.55 12.69 4.24
CA ILE A 169 -9.44 14.03 3.62
C ILE A 169 -10.20 15.12 4.42
#